data_e4bb6721b6eeaaa6c6bbc751ca39e0a6
#
_entry.id   e4bb6721b6eeaaa6c6bbc751ca39e0a6
#
_cell.length_a   1.000
_cell.length_b   1.000
_cell.length_c   1.000
_cell.angle_alpha   90.00
_cell.angle_beta   90.00
_cell.angle_gamma   90.00
#
_symmetry.space_group_name_H-M   'P 1'
#
loop_
_entity.id
_entity.type
_entity.pdbx_description
1 polymer ?
#
loop_
_entity_poly.entity_id
_entity_poly.type
_entity_poly.pdbx_seq_one_letter_code
_entity_poly.pdbx_strand_id
1 'polypeptide(L)'
;MSNKISGISRTIAAIVLIIIIAVSGALIYVYYASTLPKPTLTVYALWSGSEEANFKQVLGNFTENTGINVTYVSYTTEDLLISVPLQLQSPPYDVDVIIAPWSYWISENSPYLTSVNDVVTESQFPANIISPVKDESGNLWAAPFKLSGKPGFWYRKSFFTDNSLSVPTTYDEFKNTLLPAIKAVPGVEQAIASGDTVGWPLSDTTEGFIMGLGGAQLQLDLETGPSVRNWTDPEVVSVFSQLTGLLEDGYFSAPADWEPQIAKLWDGKYGLYWQGSFITTLPEVLDVNDLGFFGFPGTDGVVGAVDYAVVTKEAPHLNEAKQLVQYLAGADAQEIMVGQGGFLATNLGVPSSAYKPIDKTVVDFMGQAGITIVPDLDDTIGGQWQTTFWDQLKLLWTDPSTSTMNSVLDALQAAAIQQQGT
;
A
#
# COMPACT_ATOMS: atom_id res chain seq x y z
N MET A 1 82.59 8.65 -4.14
CA MET A 1 81.37 8.13 -3.47
C MET A 1 80.49 7.46 -4.51
N SER A 2 80.58 6.11 -4.58
CA SER A 2 79.82 5.31 -5.57
C SER A 2 78.45 5.02 -4.99
N ASN A 3 77.35 5.62 -5.54
CA ASN A 3 76.00 5.30 -5.21
C ASN A 3 75.67 3.88 -5.76
N LYS A 4 75.60 2.90 -4.86
CA LYS A 4 75.01 1.61 -5.16
C LYS A 4 73.52 1.75 -5.21
N ILE A 5 72.94 1.82 -6.41
CA ILE A 5 71.51 1.59 -6.59
C ILE A 5 71.27 0.11 -6.29
N SER A 6 70.64 -0.18 -5.13
CA SER A 6 70.27 -1.55 -4.79
C SER A 6 69.18 -2.02 -5.76
N GLY A 7 69.52 -3.00 -6.61
CA GLY A 7 68.59 -3.60 -7.55
C GLY A 7 67.44 -4.29 -6.79
N ILE A 8 66.21 -4.09 -7.24
CA ILE A 8 65.02 -4.77 -6.74
C ILE A 8 65.27 -6.29 -6.84
N SER A 9 65.04 -7.01 -5.73
CA SER A 9 65.21 -8.48 -5.73
C SER A 9 64.27 -9.10 -6.81
N ARG A 10 64.77 -10.11 -7.52
CA ARG A 10 64.00 -10.81 -8.57
C ARG A 10 62.65 -11.32 -8.06
N THR A 11 62.57 -11.66 -6.79
CA THR A 11 61.30 -12.06 -6.10
C THR A 11 60.34 -10.89 -5.99
N ILE A 12 60.82 -9.69 -5.61
CA ILE A 12 59.99 -8.49 -5.52
C ILE A 12 59.50 -8.08 -6.91
N ALA A 13 60.36 -8.15 -7.94
CA ALA A 13 59.98 -7.86 -9.31
C ALA A 13 58.91 -8.83 -9.83
N ALA A 14 59.00 -10.13 -9.51
CA ALA A 14 58.02 -11.13 -9.88
C ALA A 14 56.65 -10.89 -9.17
N ILE A 15 56.69 -10.54 -7.88
CA ILE A 15 55.44 -10.21 -7.13
C ILE A 15 54.76 -8.96 -7.71
N VAL A 16 55.54 -7.91 -8.01
CA VAL A 16 54.99 -6.68 -8.60
C VAL A 16 54.38 -6.96 -9.98
N LEU A 17 55.03 -7.81 -10.79
CA LEU A 17 54.49 -8.19 -12.10
C LEU A 17 53.15 -8.96 -11.97
N ILE A 18 53.06 -9.91 -11.03
CA ILE A 18 51.81 -10.65 -10.77
C ILE A 18 50.70 -9.71 -10.33
N ILE A 19 50.98 -8.73 -9.44
CA ILE A 19 49.99 -7.74 -9.01
C ILE A 19 49.56 -6.89 -10.21
N ILE A 20 50.46 -6.41 -11.04
CA ILE A 20 50.14 -5.62 -12.24
C ILE A 20 49.23 -6.41 -13.17
N ILE A 21 49.53 -7.70 -13.44
CA ILE A 21 48.70 -8.55 -14.30
C ILE A 21 47.33 -8.78 -13.69
N ALA A 22 47.24 -9.03 -12.39
CA ALA A 22 45.97 -9.21 -11.70
C ALA A 22 45.11 -7.94 -11.73
N VAL A 23 45.69 -6.77 -11.44
CA VAL A 23 45.02 -5.48 -11.49
C VAL A 23 44.60 -5.13 -12.92
N SER A 24 45.48 -5.33 -13.91
CA SER A 24 45.18 -5.09 -15.33
C SER A 24 44.06 -6.03 -15.81
N GLY A 25 44.08 -7.30 -15.42
CA GLY A 25 43.05 -8.28 -15.74
C GLY A 25 41.69 -7.87 -15.12
N ALA A 26 41.69 -7.44 -13.85
CA ALA A 26 40.51 -6.95 -13.19
C ALA A 26 39.94 -5.69 -13.88
N LEU A 27 40.79 -4.73 -14.25
CA LEU A 27 40.34 -3.50 -14.95
C LEU A 27 39.78 -3.82 -16.35
N ILE A 28 40.42 -4.74 -17.10
CA ILE A 28 39.92 -5.18 -18.41
C ILE A 28 38.56 -5.90 -18.23
N TYR A 29 38.43 -6.76 -17.21
CA TYR A 29 37.19 -7.44 -16.92
C TYR A 29 36.07 -6.45 -16.55
N VAL A 30 36.34 -5.47 -15.67
CA VAL A 30 35.40 -4.41 -15.32
C VAL A 30 34.98 -3.58 -16.54
N TYR A 31 35.96 -3.18 -17.36
CA TYR A 31 35.70 -2.46 -18.61
C TYR A 31 34.82 -3.30 -19.56
N TYR A 32 35.17 -4.54 -19.80
CA TYR A 32 34.42 -5.44 -20.68
C TYR A 32 33.01 -5.69 -20.13
N ALA A 33 32.87 -5.96 -18.83
CA ALA A 33 31.58 -6.15 -18.18
C ALA A 33 30.68 -4.89 -18.27
N SER A 34 31.27 -3.69 -18.16
CA SER A 34 30.56 -2.44 -18.31
C SER A 34 30.07 -2.10 -19.74
N THR A 35 30.69 -2.76 -20.75
CA THR A 35 30.31 -2.58 -22.17
C THR A 35 29.30 -3.60 -22.67
N LEU A 36 28.98 -4.64 -21.88
CA LEU A 36 27.94 -5.59 -22.25
C LEU A 36 26.54 -4.89 -22.18
N PRO A 37 25.65 -5.24 -23.12
CA PRO A 37 24.27 -4.78 -23.02
C PRO A 37 23.68 -5.16 -21.66
N LYS A 38 23.12 -4.17 -20.96
CA LYS A 38 22.40 -4.44 -19.72
C LYS A 38 21.07 -5.13 -20.04
N PRO A 39 20.61 -6.03 -19.18
CA PRO A 39 19.31 -6.67 -19.38
C PRO A 39 18.16 -5.68 -19.28
N THR A 40 16.98 -6.12 -19.70
CA THR A 40 15.72 -5.43 -19.44
C THR A 40 14.95 -6.25 -18.42
N LEU A 41 14.63 -5.65 -17.27
CA LEU A 41 13.82 -6.27 -16.25
C LEU A 41 12.34 -6.16 -16.61
N THR A 42 11.53 -7.14 -16.21
CA THR A 42 10.08 -7.08 -16.27
C THR A 42 9.50 -6.90 -14.85
N VAL A 43 8.69 -5.87 -14.67
CA VAL A 43 8.03 -5.53 -13.41
C VAL A 43 6.52 -5.60 -13.56
N TYR A 44 5.85 -6.38 -12.68
CA TYR A 44 4.40 -6.44 -12.59
C TYR A 44 3.90 -5.61 -11.40
N ALA A 45 2.81 -4.85 -11.59
CA ALA A 45 2.12 -4.16 -10.51
C ALA A 45 0.66 -3.89 -10.90
N LEU A 46 -0.14 -3.36 -9.93
CA LEU A 46 -1.56 -3.04 -10.14
C LEU A 46 -1.80 -1.66 -10.76
N TRP A 47 -0.81 -0.78 -10.72
CA TRP A 47 -1.02 0.63 -11.01
C TRP A 47 -1.24 0.90 -12.50
N SER A 48 -2.21 1.77 -12.79
CA SER A 48 -2.51 2.28 -14.12
C SER A 48 -2.64 3.81 -14.09
N GLY A 49 -2.78 4.44 -15.26
CA GLY A 49 -3.01 5.88 -15.36
C GLY A 49 -1.92 6.73 -14.72
N SER A 50 -2.30 7.63 -13.81
CA SER A 50 -1.37 8.55 -13.12
C SER A 50 -0.39 7.84 -12.19
N GLU A 51 -0.82 6.78 -11.50
CA GLU A 51 0.05 6.00 -10.62
C GLU A 51 1.14 5.27 -11.40
N GLU A 52 0.78 4.67 -12.53
CA GLU A 52 1.75 4.06 -13.46
C GLU A 52 2.76 5.10 -13.97
N ALA A 53 2.27 6.28 -14.37
CA ALA A 53 3.12 7.36 -14.84
C ALA A 53 4.10 7.83 -13.77
N ASN A 54 3.68 7.93 -12.52
CA ASN A 54 4.51 8.30 -11.38
C ASN A 54 5.56 7.21 -11.09
N PHE A 55 5.16 5.94 -11.07
CA PHE A 55 6.10 4.83 -10.86
C PHE A 55 7.13 4.71 -12.00
N LYS A 56 6.73 4.94 -13.23
CA LYS A 56 7.66 4.98 -14.38
C LYS A 56 8.74 6.05 -14.26
N GLN A 57 8.51 7.14 -13.53
CA GLN A 57 9.57 8.12 -13.23
C GLN A 57 10.61 7.54 -12.27
N VAL A 58 10.17 6.78 -11.26
CA VAL A 58 11.07 6.06 -10.34
C VAL A 58 11.91 5.04 -11.11
N LEU A 59 11.28 4.23 -11.98
CA LEU A 59 11.97 3.25 -12.83
C LEU A 59 12.91 3.91 -13.84
N GLY A 60 12.53 5.07 -14.38
CA GLY A 60 13.37 5.88 -15.27
C GLY A 60 14.66 6.34 -14.57
N ASN A 61 14.55 6.82 -13.34
CA ASN A 61 15.74 7.20 -12.54
C ASN A 61 16.65 5.99 -12.25
N PHE A 62 16.07 4.82 -11.95
CA PHE A 62 16.84 3.58 -11.83
C PHE A 62 17.61 3.27 -13.13
N THR A 63 16.93 3.35 -14.27
CA THR A 63 17.55 3.11 -15.59
C THR A 63 18.68 4.10 -15.89
N GLU A 64 18.48 5.38 -15.62
CA GLU A 64 19.50 6.42 -15.80
C GLU A 64 20.76 6.15 -14.95
N ASN A 65 20.57 5.72 -13.71
CA ASN A 65 21.66 5.47 -12.78
C ASN A 65 22.42 4.16 -13.03
N THR A 66 21.74 3.12 -13.56
CA THR A 66 22.29 1.77 -13.67
C THR A 66 22.54 1.32 -15.11
N GLY A 67 21.84 1.91 -16.08
CA GLY A 67 21.78 1.44 -17.47
C GLY A 67 20.92 0.19 -17.67
N ILE A 68 20.22 -0.30 -16.61
CA ILE A 68 19.31 -1.44 -16.67
C ILE A 68 17.94 -0.93 -17.07
N ASN A 69 17.40 -1.40 -18.20
CA ASN A 69 16.06 -1.04 -18.63
C ASN A 69 15.00 -1.79 -17.81
N VAL A 70 13.80 -1.19 -17.71
CA VAL A 70 12.66 -1.81 -17.01
C VAL A 70 11.42 -1.73 -17.90
N THR A 71 10.80 -2.87 -18.15
CA THR A 71 9.47 -2.99 -18.76
C THR A 71 8.45 -3.14 -17.63
N TYR A 72 7.50 -2.21 -17.59
CA TYR A 72 6.39 -2.23 -16.66
C TYR A 72 5.16 -2.88 -17.29
N VAL A 73 4.50 -3.76 -16.57
CA VAL A 73 3.25 -4.43 -16.98
C VAL A 73 2.21 -4.23 -15.89
N SER A 74 1.10 -3.58 -16.24
CA SER A 74 -0.04 -3.41 -15.33
C SER A 74 -0.92 -4.66 -15.35
N TYR A 75 -1.30 -5.12 -14.16
CA TYR A 75 -2.23 -6.24 -13.95
C TYR A 75 -3.48 -5.76 -13.23
N THR A 76 -4.58 -6.47 -13.40
CA THR A 76 -5.77 -6.29 -12.54
C THR A 76 -5.54 -6.92 -11.16
N THR A 77 -6.32 -6.52 -10.17
CA THR A 77 -6.33 -7.16 -8.84
C THR A 77 -6.55 -8.66 -8.94
N GLU A 78 -7.54 -9.09 -9.74
CA GLU A 78 -7.87 -10.51 -9.95
C GLU A 78 -6.71 -11.28 -10.59
N ASP A 79 -6.08 -10.71 -11.62
CA ASP A 79 -4.93 -11.36 -12.28
C ASP A 79 -3.75 -11.50 -11.33
N LEU A 80 -3.44 -10.47 -10.54
CA LEU A 80 -2.31 -10.53 -9.61
C LEU A 80 -2.57 -11.50 -8.46
N LEU A 81 -3.83 -11.63 -8.01
CA LEU A 81 -4.21 -12.57 -6.95
C LEU A 81 -4.28 -14.02 -7.44
N ILE A 82 -4.70 -14.27 -8.67
CA ILE A 82 -5.03 -15.62 -9.17
C ILE A 82 -4.05 -16.10 -10.25
N SER A 83 -3.90 -15.31 -11.32
CA SER A 83 -3.14 -15.74 -12.50
C SER A 83 -1.64 -15.74 -12.27
N VAL A 84 -1.11 -14.73 -11.57
CA VAL A 84 0.33 -14.62 -11.30
C VAL A 84 0.85 -15.73 -10.39
N PRO A 85 0.22 -16.12 -9.26
CA PRO A 85 0.64 -17.28 -8.48
C PRO A 85 0.70 -18.58 -9.29
N LEU A 86 -0.26 -18.82 -10.18
CA LEU A 86 -0.22 -19.99 -11.06
C LEU A 86 0.94 -19.95 -12.06
N GLN A 87 1.25 -18.75 -12.57
CA GLN A 87 2.43 -18.56 -13.43
C GLN A 87 3.74 -18.84 -12.67
N LEU A 88 3.88 -18.36 -11.44
CA LEU A 88 5.07 -18.59 -10.61
C LEU A 88 5.31 -20.07 -10.29
N GLN A 89 4.25 -20.91 -10.27
CA GLN A 89 4.33 -22.34 -10.07
C GLN A 89 4.79 -23.11 -11.32
N SER A 90 4.86 -22.46 -12.49
CA SER A 90 5.12 -23.12 -13.77
C SER A 90 6.22 -22.40 -14.58
N PRO A 91 7.47 -22.39 -14.09
CA PRO A 91 8.58 -21.78 -14.82
C PRO A 91 8.86 -22.51 -16.16
N PRO A 92 9.46 -21.84 -17.17
CA PRO A 92 10.01 -20.48 -17.09
C PRO A 92 8.92 -19.40 -17.24
N TYR A 93 9.19 -18.24 -16.63
CA TYR A 93 8.38 -17.03 -16.77
C TYR A 93 9.28 -15.80 -16.97
N ASP A 94 8.70 -14.69 -17.44
CA ASP A 94 9.47 -13.50 -17.85
C ASP A 94 9.43 -12.36 -16.82
N VAL A 95 8.93 -12.61 -15.59
CA VAL A 95 8.83 -11.58 -14.54
C VAL A 95 10.01 -11.65 -13.58
N ASP A 96 10.67 -10.52 -13.38
CA ASP A 96 11.79 -10.37 -12.45
C ASP A 96 11.33 -9.87 -11.08
N VAL A 97 10.47 -8.83 -11.06
CA VAL A 97 9.98 -8.16 -9.84
C VAL A 97 8.47 -8.00 -9.91
N ILE A 98 7.81 -8.22 -8.77
CA ILE A 98 6.38 -7.95 -8.61
C ILE A 98 6.21 -6.94 -7.48
N ILE A 99 5.35 -5.94 -7.69
CA ILE A 99 4.87 -5.06 -6.62
C ILE A 99 3.53 -5.60 -6.15
N ALA A 100 3.48 -6.07 -4.91
CA ALA A 100 2.29 -6.69 -4.32
C ALA A 100 1.88 -5.93 -3.04
N PRO A 101 0.61 -5.54 -2.90
CA PRO A 101 0.12 -4.84 -1.71
C PRO A 101 -0.19 -5.79 -0.54
N TRP A 102 -0.33 -7.09 -0.79
CA TRP A 102 -0.85 -8.05 0.18
C TRP A 102 0.26 -8.84 0.88
N SER A 103 0.45 -8.59 2.18
CA SER A 103 1.42 -9.35 3.00
C SER A 103 1.08 -10.85 3.06
N TYR A 104 -0.22 -11.20 3.13
CA TYR A 104 -0.68 -12.58 3.04
C TYR A 104 -0.26 -13.24 1.72
N TRP A 105 -0.47 -12.57 0.57
CA TRP A 105 -0.06 -13.07 -0.74
C TRP A 105 1.44 -13.35 -0.81
N ILE A 106 2.26 -12.48 -0.22
CA ILE A 106 3.72 -12.64 -0.16
C ILE A 106 4.09 -13.87 0.66
N SER A 107 3.44 -14.06 1.81
CA SER A 107 3.64 -15.24 2.67
C SER A 107 3.30 -16.55 1.93
N GLU A 108 2.12 -16.64 1.33
CA GLU A 108 1.66 -17.82 0.59
C GLU A 108 2.53 -18.15 -0.63
N ASN A 109 3.04 -17.12 -1.31
CA ASN A 109 3.89 -17.28 -2.49
C ASN A 109 5.38 -17.31 -2.18
N SER A 110 5.80 -17.22 -0.91
CA SER A 110 7.20 -17.23 -0.49
C SER A 110 8.03 -18.40 -1.05
N PRO A 111 7.47 -19.62 -1.29
CA PRO A 111 8.21 -20.70 -1.94
C PRO A 111 8.66 -20.39 -3.38
N TYR A 112 8.02 -19.42 -4.03
CA TYR A 112 8.27 -18.96 -5.40
C TYR A 112 8.96 -17.60 -5.45
N LEU A 113 9.38 -17.06 -4.29
CA LEU A 113 10.08 -15.80 -4.16
C LEU A 113 11.55 -16.02 -3.75
N THR A 114 12.35 -14.99 -3.90
CA THR A 114 13.73 -14.93 -3.44
C THR A 114 13.83 -14.01 -2.22
N SER A 115 14.47 -14.48 -1.17
CA SER A 115 14.75 -13.64 0.01
C SER A 115 15.60 -12.42 -0.37
N VAL A 116 15.26 -11.28 0.24
CA VAL A 116 15.90 -9.98 0.01
C VAL A 116 16.70 -9.48 1.23
N ASN A 117 17.00 -10.36 2.20
CA ASN A 117 17.79 -10.02 3.39
C ASN A 117 19.16 -9.40 3.05
N ASP A 118 19.75 -9.78 1.93
CA ASP A 118 21.07 -9.31 1.49
C ASP A 118 21.07 -7.92 0.85
N VAL A 119 19.87 -7.39 0.50
CA VAL A 119 19.74 -6.11 -0.19
C VAL A 119 18.84 -5.10 0.53
N VAL A 120 18.09 -5.53 1.53
CA VAL A 120 17.21 -4.67 2.34
C VAL A 120 17.73 -4.51 3.75
N THR A 121 17.87 -3.28 4.22
CA THR A 121 18.28 -2.96 5.60
C THR A 121 17.04 -2.72 6.44
N GLU A 122 16.62 -3.72 7.23
CA GLU A 122 15.38 -3.69 8.02
C GLU A 122 15.23 -2.45 8.93
N SER A 123 16.35 -1.97 9.52
CA SER A 123 16.33 -0.79 10.41
C SER A 123 15.95 0.53 9.74
N GLN A 124 15.82 0.54 8.42
CA GLN A 124 15.35 1.70 7.67
C GLN A 124 13.82 1.80 7.64
N PHE A 125 13.10 0.82 8.18
CA PHE A 125 11.64 0.74 8.15
C PHE A 125 11.06 0.57 9.56
N PRO A 126 9.82 1.04 9.80
CA PRO A 126 9.08 0.69 11.00
C PRO A 126 8.88 -0.82 11.14
N ALA A 127 8.96 -1.33 12.37
CA ALA A 127 8.86 -2.78 12.62
C ALA A 127 7.51 -3.39 12.17
N ASN A 128 6.41 -2.66 12.33
CA ASN A 128 5.07 -3.08 11.88
C ASN A 128 4.93 -3.14 10.36
N ILE A 129 5.81 -2.49 9.60
CA ILE A 129 5.84 -2.56 8.13
C ILE A 129 6.70 -3.74 7.64
N ILE A 130 7.78 -4.06 8.36
CA ILE A 130 8.71 -5.12 7.93
C ILE A 130 8.28 -6.51 8.42
N SER A 131 7.69 -6.61 9.62
CA SER A 131 7.35 -7.90 10.23
C SER A 131 6.33 -8.73 9.43
N PRO A 132 5.32 -8.15 8.75
CA PRO A 132 4.33 -8.94 7.99
C PRO A 132 4.90 -9.73 6.80
N VAL A 133 6.08 -9.35 6.31
CA VAL A 133 6.73 -9.99 5.14
C VAL A 133 7.99 -10.77 5.53
N LYS A 134 8.12 -11.10 6.81
CA LYS A 134 9.24 -11.88 7.37
C LYS A 134 8.71 -13.19 7.96
N ASP A 135 9.36 -14.31 7.61
CA ASP A 135 9.01 -15.61 8.17
C ASP A 135 9.67 -15.88 9.53
N GLU A 136 9.23 -16.96 10.20
CA GLU A 136 9.77 -17.39 11.50
C GLU A 136 11.28 -17.74 11.46
N SER A 137 11.80 -18.09 10.30
CA SER A 137 13.23 -18.38 10.08
C SER A 137 14.06 -17.11 9.90
N GLY A 138 13.42 -15.95 9.83
CA GLY A 138 14.06 -14.66 9.63
C GLY A 138 14.32 -14.29 8.18
N ASN A 139 13.74 -15.03 7.22
CA ASN A 139 13.81 -14.63 5.81
C ASN A 139 12.87 -13.47 5.54
N LEU A 140 13.39 -12.42 4.93
CA LEU A 140 12.63 -11.28 4.44
C LEU A 140 12.28 -11.52 2.96
N TRP A 141 10.98 -11.61 2.65
CA TRP A 141 10.51 -11.99 1.32
C TRP A 141 10.19 -10.80 0.43
N ALA A 142 10.12 -9.61 0.99
CA ALA A 142 9.76 -8.41 0.25
C ALA A 142 10.43 -7.15 0.84
N ALA A 143 10.61 -6.14 0.00
CA ALA A 143 11.05 -4.81 0.39
C ALA A 143 9.85 -3.86 0.45
N PRO A 144 9.60 -3.15 1.56
CA PRO A 144 8.57 -2.11 1.58
C PRO A 144 8.95 -0.98 0.62
N PHE A 145 7.99 -0.55 -0.21
CA PHE A 145 8.25 0.49 -1.21
C PHE A 145 7.43 1.75 -0.97
N LYS A 146 6.12 1.63 -0.86
CA LYS A 146 5.24 2.77 -0.60
C LYS A 146 4.16 2.42 0.40
N LEU A 147 3.61 3.46 1.05
CA LEU A 147 2.52 3.35 2.00
C LEU A 147 1.35 4.20 1.49
N SER A 148 0.16 3.64 1.46
CA SER A 148 -1.09 4.35 1.30
C SER A 148 -1.70 4.58 2.67
N GLY A 149 -1.76 5.84 3.13
CA GLY A 149 -2.50 6.19 4.34
C GLY A 149 -3.97 6.33 4.00
N LYS A 150 -4.87 5.70 4.79
CA LYS A 150 -6.33 5.85 4.65
C LYS A 150 -6.85 6.72 5.80
N PRO A 151 -6.67 8.06 5.71
CA PRO A 151 -6.78 8.95 6.87
C PRO A 151 -8.22 9.19 7.31
N GLY A 152 -9.21 8.88 6.48
CA GLY A 152 -10.61 9.10 6.82
C GLY A 152 -11.46 9.63 5.68
N PHE A 153 -12.41 10.52 6.02
CA PHE A 153 -13.32 11.13 5.07
C PHE A 153 -12.68 12.32 4.37
N TRP A 154 -12.55 12.22 3.06
CA TRP A 154 -12.15 13.33 2.21
C TRP A 154 -13.35 14.19 1.85
N TYR A 155 -13.12 15.50 1.73
CA TYR A 155 -14.16 16.49 1.40
C TYR A 155 -13.55 17.68 0.67
N ARG A 156 -14.39 18.47 -0.01
CA ARG A 156 -13.97 19.76 -0.57
C ARG A 156 -14.15 20.86 0.46
N LYS A 157 -13.06 21.61 0.72
CA LYS A 157 -13.07 22.74 1.67
C LYS A 157 -14.04 23.82 1.26
N SER A 158 -14.10 24.13 -0.06
CA SER A 158 -15.08 25.09 -0.61
C SER A 158 -16.51 24.61 -0.39
N PHE A 159 -16.82 23.34 -0.64
CA PHE A 159 -18.17 22.79 -0.38
C PHE A 159 -18.59 22.95 1.08
N PHE A 160 -17.69 22.69 2.02
CA PHE A 160 -17.97 22.89 3.44
C PHE A 160 -18.18 24.36 3.79
N THR A 161 -17.31 25.25 3.28
CA THR A 161 -17.40 26.70 3.52
C THR A 161 -18.70 27.28 2.95
N ASP A 162 -19.03 26.97 1.69
CA ASP A 162 -20.18 27.52 0.99
C ASP A 162 -21.51 27.08 1.61
N ASN A 163 -21.53 25.89 2.25
CA ASN A 163 -22.71 25.34 2.91
C ASN A 163 -22.67 25.46 4.43
N SER A 164 -21.71 26.23 4.99
CA SER A 164 -21.58 26.44 6.44
C SER A 164 -21.45 25.12 7.23
N LEU A 165 -20.80 24.10 6.66
CA LEU A 165 -20.53 22.83 7.30
C LEU A 165 -19.23 22.89 8.11
N SER A 166 -19.15 22.10 9.18
CA SER A 166 -17.98 22.00 10.05
C SER A 166 -17.52 20.54 10.16
N VAL A 167 -16.21 20.34 10.25
CA VAL A 167 -15.62 19.03 10.54
C VAL A 167 -16.06 18.58 11.94
N PRO A 168 -16.63 17.37 12.09
CA PRO A 168 -17.11 16.87 13.37
C PRO A 168 -15.94 16.42 14.26
N THR A 169 -16.09 16.59 15.57
CA THR A 169 -15.12 16.14 16.58
C THR A 169 -15.57 14.89 17.31
N THR A 170 -16.87 14.56 17.24
CA THR A 170 -17.46 13.38 17.85
C THR A 170 -18.32 12.61 16.85
N TYR A 171 -18.52 11.31 17.10
CA TYR A 171 -19.40 10.49 16.27
C TYR A 171 -20.87 11.01 16.29
N ASP A 172 -21.31 11.56 17.42
CA ASP A 172 -22.64 12.16 17.52
C ASP A 172 -22.79 13.38 16.60
N GLU A 173 -21.78 14.26 16.57
CA GLU A 173 -21.77 15.39 15.63
C GLU A 173 -21.72 14.92 14.17
N PHE A 174 -20.93 13.87 13.87
CA PHE A 174 -20.88 13.27 12.54
C PHE A 174 -22.26 12.78 12.10
N LYS A 175 -22.87 11.89 12.91
CA LYS A 175 -24.13 11.22 12.59
C LYS A 175 -25.32 12.16 12.60
N ASN A 176 -25.46 12.99 13.66
CA ASN A 176 -26.69 13.73 13.94
C ASN A 176 -26.66 15.19 13.49
N THR A 177 -25.48 15.71 13.10
CA THR A 177 -25.34 17.10 12.64
C THR A 177 -24.79 17.16 11.22
N LEU A 178 -23.60 16.59 10.95
CA LEU A 178 -22.95 16.76 9.66
C LEU A 178 -23.68 16.01 8.55
N LEU A 179 -23.97 14.71 8.70
CA LEU A 179 -24.60 13.91 7.65
C LEU A 179 -25.99 14.45 7.24
N PRO A 180 -26.90 14.81 8.16
CA PRO A 180 -28.16 15.47 7.82
C PRO A 180 -27.95 16.81 7.11
N ALA A 181 -26.97 17.62 7.56
CA ALA A 181 -26.70 18.92 6.96
C ALA A 181 -26.17 18.78 5.52
N ILE A 182 -25.28 17.83 5.24
CA ILE A 182 -24.81 17.52 3.87
C ILE A 182 -25.99 17.10 3.01
N LYS A 183 -26.83 16.18 3.49
CA LYS A 183 -27.98 15.66 2.74
C LYS A 183 -29.02 16.73 2.42
N ALA A 184 -29.08 17.79 3.22
CA ALA A 184 -29.98 18.94 3.00
C ALA A 184 -29.45 19.94 1.96
N VAL A 185 -28.19 19.86 1.53
CA VAL A 185 -27.62 20.78 0.52
C VAL A 185 -28.28 20.52 -0.84
N PRO A 186 -28.81 21.57 -1.50
CA PRO A 186 -29.44 21.40 -2.81
C PRO A 186 -28.50 20.79 -3.87
N GLY A 187 -28.94 19.71 -4.50
CA GLY A 187 -28.18 19.01 -5.56
C GLY A 187 -27.31 17.86 -5.06
N VAL A 188 -27.17 17.68 -3.73
CA VAL A 188 -26.51 16.51 -3.12
C VAL A 188 -27.41 15.28 -3.34
N GLU A 189 -26.81 14.20 -3.82
CA GLU A 189 -27.48 12.91 -4.01
C GLU A 189 -27.44 12.08 -2.72
N GLN A 190 -26.26 11.97 -2.11
CA GLN A 190 -26.03 11.31 -0.81
C GLN A 190 -24.93 12.03 -0.04
N ALA A 191 -24.90 11.82 1.29
CA ALA A 191 -23.89 12.46 2.14
C ALA A 191 -22.49 11.87 1.90
N ILE A 192 -22.39 10.55 1.72
CA ILE A 192 -21.14 9.79 1.60
C ILE A 192 -21.14 8.98 0.30
N ALA A 193 -20.10 9.12 -0.50
CA ALA A 193 -19.87 8.27 -1.65
C ALA A 193 -19.47 6.85 -1.22
N SER A 194 -19.92 5.83 -1.96
CA SER A 194 -19.49 4.44 -1.82
C SER A 194 -18.80 3.99 -3.11
N GLY A 195 -17.51 3.67 -3.01
CA GLY A 195 -16.79 2.97 -4.06
C GLY A 195 -17.06 1.48 -4.01
N ASP A 196 -16.89 0.80 -5.15
CA ASP A 196 -16.91 -0.66 -5.25
C ASP A 196 -16.28 -1.09 -6.57
N THR A 197 -16.73 -2.16 -7.20
CA THR A 197 -16.29 -2.91 -8.37
C THR A 197 -15.17 -3.90 -8.06
N VAL A 198 -14.18 -3.47 -7.28
CA VAL A 198 -12.99 -4.27 -6.94
C VAL A 198 -13.01 -4.80 -5.50
N GLY A 199 -13.99 -4.39 -4.69
CA GLY A 199 -14.24 -4.88 -3.32
C GLY A 199 -13.61 -4.03 -2.22
N TRP A 200 -12.34 -3.66 -2.35
CA TRP A 200 -11.58 -2.94 -1.33
C TRP A 200 -12.16 -1.56 -0.89
N PRO A 201 -12.88 -0.76 -1.71
CA PRO A 201 -13.36 0.54 -1.20
C PRO A 201 -14.43 0.45 -0.11
N LEU A 202 -15.25 -0.62 -0.14
CA LEU A 202 -16.20 -0.88 0.95
C LEU A 202 -15.50 -1.42 2.19
N SER A 203 -14.44 -2.24 2.00
CA SER A 203 -13.55 -2.71 3.06
C SER A 203 -12.93 -1.53 3.80
N ASP A 204 -12.25 -0.63 3.09
CA ASP A 204 -11.63 0.58 3.65
C ASP A 204 -12.59 1.40 4.49
N THR A 205 -13.81 1.61 3.98
CA THR A 205 -14.86 2.34 4.71
C THR A 205 -15.24 1.60 5.98
N THR A 206 -15.43 0.27 5.91
CA THR A 206 -15.81 -0.57 7.04
C THR A 206 -14.72 -0.59 8.12
N GLU A 207 -13.45 -0.68 7.72
CA GLU A 207 -12.31 -0.58 8.64
C GLU A 207 -12.28 0.75 9.38
N GLY A 208 -12.61 1.85 8.68
CA GLY A 208 -12.78 3.14 9.33
C GLY A 208 -13.83 3.13 10.44
N PHE A 209 -14.94 2.41 10.26
CA PHE A 209 -15.95 2.23 11.30
C PHE A 209 -15.49 1.28 12.42
N ILE A 210 -14.76 0.21 12.09
CA ILE A 210 -14.19 -0.71 13.08
C ILE A 210 -13.26 0.06 14.03
N MET A 211 -12.29 0.80 13.47
CA MET A 211 -11.34 1.57 14.28
C MET A 211 -12.01 2.77 14.97
N GLY A 212 -12.91 3.46 14.28
CA GLY A 212 -13.55 4.67 14.82
C GLY A 212 -14.48 4.42 15.97
N LEU A 213 -15.17 3.27 16.01
CA LEU A 213 -16.18 2.91 17.03
C LEU A 213 -15.67 1.82 17.99
N GLY A 214 -14.79 0.94 17.54
CA GLY A 214 -14.25 -0.18 18.33
C GLY A 214 -12.79 0.03 18.76
N GLY A 215 -12.11 1.03 18.18
CA GLY A 215 -10.68 1.30 18.42
C GLY A 215 -9.75 0.47 17.53
N ALA A 216 -8.50 0.93 17.41
CA ALA A 216 -7.45 0.27 16.64
C ALA A 216 -7.21 -1.17 17.12
N GLN A 217 -7.33 -1.43 18.41
CA GLN A 217 -7.13 -2.76 18.99
C GLN A 217 -8.18 -3.76 18.49
N LEU A 218 -9.42 -3.34 18.27
CA LEU A 218 -10.47 -4.22 17.72
C LEU A 218 -10.07 -4.75 16.34
N GLN A 219 -9.54 -3.91 15.47
CA GLN A 219 -9.07 -4.35 14.15
C GLN A 219 -7.89 -5.32 14.27
N LEU A 220 -6.88 -5.00 15.07
CA LEU A 220 -5.74 -5.89 15.33
C LEU A 220 -6.15 -7.24 15.91
N ASP A 221 -7.16 -7.27 16.78
CA ASP A 221 -7.70 -8.51 17.33
C ASP A 221 -8.40 -9.36 16.24
N LEU A 222 -9.15 -8.71 15.34
CA LEU A 222 -9.79 -9.38 14.20
C LEU A 222 -8.77 -9.92 13.19
N GLU A 223 -7.69 -9.19 12.93
CA GLU A 223 -6.56 -9.64 12.10
C GLU A 223 -5.88 -10.88 12.70
N THR A 224 -5.77 -10.93 14.04
CA THR A 224 -5.18 -12.08 14.73
C THR A 224 -6.04 -13.34 14.61
N GLY A 225 -7.36 -13.18 14.49
CA GLY A 225 -8.30 -14.25 14.17
C GLY A 225 -9.20 -14.71 15.31
N PRO A 226 -10.00 -15.76 15.07
CA PRO A 226 -11.09 -16.21 15.95
C PRO A 226 -10.66 -16.65 17.34
N SER A 227 -9.38 -17.02 17.53
CA SER A 227 -8.83 -17.33 18.86
C SER A 227 -8.73 -16.09 19.80
N VAL A 228 -8.77 -14.89 19.23
CA VAL A 228 -8.69 -13.61 19.95
C VAL A 228 -10.00 -12.83 19.86
N ARG A 229 -10.58 -12.71 18.66
CA ARG A 229 -11.80 -11.96 18.43
C ARG A 229 -12.68 -12.64 17.37
N ASN A 230 -13.96 -12.81 17.70
CA ASN A 230 -14.94 -13.33 16.75
C ASN A 230 -15.69 -12.19 16.05
N TRP A 231 -16.04 -12.39 14.78
CA TRP A 231 -16.85 -11.47 14.00
C TRP A 231 -18.27 -11.30 14.56
N THR A 232 -18.74 -12.28 15.33
CA THR A 232 -20.05 -12.25 16.01
C THR A 232 -20.00 -11.74 17.44
N ASP A 233 -18.86 -11.26 17.94
CA ASP A 233 -18.76 -10.69 19.28
C ASP A 233 -19.58 -9.41 19.40
N PRO A 234 -20.19 -9.11 20.57
CA PRO A 234 -21.09 -7.98 20.77
C PRO A 234 -20.49 -6.63 20.37
N GLU A 235 -19.18 -6.45 20.51
CA GLU A 235 -18.48 -5.22 20.15
C GLU A 235 -18.46 -5.04 18.63
N VAL A 236 -18.14 -6.09 17.86
CA VAL A 236 -18.18 -6.08 16.38
C VAL A 236 -19.62 -5.88 15.88
N VAL A 237 -20.59 -6.60 16.48
CA VAL A 237 -22.02 -6.43 16.17
C VAL A 237 -22.45 -4.97 16.41
N SER A 238 -21.97 -4.32 17.48
CA SER A 238 -22.29 -2.91 17.76
C SER A 238 -21.76 -1.98 16.67
N VAL A 239 -20.52 -2.18 16.20
CA VAL A 239 -19.92 -1.39 15.09
C VAL A 239 -20.75 -1.56 13.83
N PHE A 240 -21.01 -2.79 13.42
CA PHE A 240 -21.79 -3.08 12.21
C PHE A 240 -23.22 -2.57 12.30
N SER A 241 -23.84 -2.58 13.50
CA SER A 241 -25.17 -1.99 13.71
C SER A 241 -25.19 -0.49 13.45
N GLN A 242 -24.12 0.25 13.83
CA GLN A 242 -24.03 1.68 13.55
C GLN A 242 -23.84 1.94 12.04
N LEU A 243 -22.99 1.19 11.38
CA LEU A 243 -22.79 1.28 9.92
C LEU A 243 -24.08 0.95 9.18
N THR A 244 -24.76 -0.17 9.53
CA THR A 244 -26.03 -0.59 8.94
C THR A 244 -27.09 0.49 9.12
N GLY A 245 -27.19 1.12 10.31
CA GLY A 245 -28.14 2.21 10.55
C GLY A 245 -27.89 3.42 9.64
N LEU A 246 -26.65 3.78 9.35
CA LEU A 246 -26.36 4.87 8.40
C LEU A 246 -26.68 4.50 6.95
N LEU A 247 -26.54 3.22 6.59
CA LEU A 247 -26.96 2.70 5.29
C LEU A 247 -28.49 2.72 5.15
N GLU A 248 -29.24 2.26 6.17
CA GLU A 248 -30.72 2.30 6.23
C GLU A 248 -31.25 3.74 6.16
N ASP A 249 -30.59 4.68 6.83
CA ASP A 249 -30.93 6.12 6.79
C ASP A 249 -30.59 6.77 5.43
N GLY A 250 -29.95 6.03 4.52
CA GLY A 250 -29.61 6.45 3.16
C GLY A 250 -28.58 7.57 3.14
N TYR A 251 -27.58 7.52 4.00
CA TYR A 251 -26.45 8.46 3.96
C TYR A 251 -25.38 8.05 2.96
N PHE A 252 -25.26 6.77 2.63
CA PHE A 252 -24.31 6.25 1.65
C PHE A 252 -24.94 6.16 0.26
N SER A 253 -24.14 6.39 -0.79
CA SER A 253 -24.53 6.08 -2.15
C SER A 253 -24.59 4.57 -2.40
N ALA A 254 -25.29 4.14 -3.45
CA ALA A 254 -25.13 2.78 -3.93
C ALA A 254 -23.68 2.52 -4.34
N PRO A 255 -23.16 1.30 -4.12
CA PRO A 255 -21.82 0.91 -4.56
C PRO A 255 -21.67 1.09 -6.08
N ALA A 256 -20.59 1.71 -6.49
CA ALA A 256 -20.28 1.95 -7.90
C ALA A 256 -18.76 2.09 -8.09
N ASP A 257 -18.30 2.10 -9.33
CA ASP A 257 -16.89 2.25 -9.66
C ASP A 257 -16.28 3.46 -8.92
N TRP A 258 -15.17 3.22 -8.21
CA TRP A 258 -14.68 4.13 -7.19
C TRP A 258 -14.10 5.45 -7.74
N GLU A 259 -13.39 5.41 -8.87
CA GLU A 259 -12.78 6.60 -9.46
C GLU A 259 -13.84 7.64 -9.92
N PRO A 260 -14.92 7.25 -10.65
CA PRO A 260 -15.98 8.18 -11.00
C PRO A 260 -16.72 8.82 -9.81
N GLN A 261 -16.69 8.19 -8.61
CA GLN A 261 -17.29 8.80 -7.42
C GLN A 261 -16.50 10.03 -6.94
N ILE A 262 -15.19 10.11 -7.24
CA ILE A 262 -14.37 11.29 -6.95
C ILE A 262 -14.83 12.48 -7.80
N ALA A 263 -15.11 12.27 -9.08
CA ALA A 263 -15.68 13.33 -9.92
C ALA A 263 -17.03 13.84 -9.37
N LYS A 264 -17.89 12.94 -8.90
CA LYS A 264 -19.18 13.32 -8.26
C LYS A 264 -18.99 14.05 -6.93
N LEU A 265 -17.99 13.69 -6.12
CA LEU A 265 -17.60 14.46 -4.94
C LEU A 265 -17.19 15.88 -5.38
N TRP A 266 -16.45 15.99 -6.47
CA TRP A 266 -16.02 17.29 -7.01
C TRP A 266 -17.18 18.13 -7.52
N ASP A 267 -18.17 17.50 -8.13
CA ASP A 267 -19.41 18.14 -8.61
C ASP A 267 -20.39 18.49 -7.47
N GLY A 268 -20.04 18.16 -6.21
CA GLY A 268 -20.92 18.41 -5.04
C GLY A 268 -22.14 17.48 -4.99
N LYS A 269 -22.07 16.31 -5.64
CA LYS A 269 -23.11 15.27 -5.53
C LYS A 269 -23.00 14.48 -4.23
N TYR A 270 -21.81 14.46 -3.66
CA TYR A 270 -21.49 13.91 -2.35
C TYR A 270 -20.72 14.94 -1.53
N GLY A 271 -20.90 14.92 -0.21
CA GLY A 271 -20.11 15.77 0.70
C GLY A 271 -18.83 15.13 1.18
N LEU A 272 -18.83 13.79 1.26
CA LEU A 272 -17.76 12.99 1.85
C LEU A 272 -17.44 11.75 1.00
N TYR A 273 -16.18 11.31 1.08
CA TYR A 273 -15.77 10.03 0.53
C TYR A 273 -14.61 9.45 1.36
N TRP A 274 -14.74 8.19 1.83
CA TRP A 274 -13.65 7.50 2.50
C TRP A 274 -12.67 6.95 1.47
N GLN A 275 -11.41 7.37 1.53
CA GLN A 275 -10.40 6.96 0.57
C GLN A 275 -8.98 7.07 1.12
N GLY A 276 -8.05 6.39 0.45
CA GLY A 276 -6.62 6.50 0.71
C GLY A 276 -6.01 7.80 0.16
N SER A 277 -4.79 8.09 0.58
CA SER A 277 -4.03 9.28 0.19
C SER A 277 -3.79 9.39 -1.32
N PHE A 278 -3.82 8.26 -2.05
CA PHE A 278 -3.61 8.20 -3.50
C PHE A 278 -4.58 9.06 -4.31
N ILE A 279 -5.76 9.39 -3.77
CA ILE A 279 -6.72 10.25 -4.51
C ILE A 279 -6.16 11.64 -4.82
N THR A 280 -5.15 12.11 -4.08
CA THR A 280 -4.57 13.46 -4.27
C THR A 280 -3.87 13.65 -5.62
N THR A 281 -3.61 12.57 -6.36
CA THR A 281 -2.99 12.59 -7.69
C THR A 281 -3.92 12.23 -8.84
N LEU A 282 -5.18 11.92 -8.55
CA LEU A 282 -6.13 11.51 -9.58
C LEU A 282 -6.63 12.71 -10.39
N PRO A 283 -6.84 12.55 -11.70
CA PRO A 283 -7.29 13.64 -12.58
C PRO A 283 -8.68 14.18 -12.22
N GLU A 284 -9.50 13.40 -11.51
CA GLU A 284 -10.81 13.81 -10.99
C GLU A 284 -10.70 14.86 -9.89
N VAL A 285 -9.56 14.97 -9.22
CA VAL A 285 -9.26 16.01 -8.22
C VAL A 285 -8.77 17.27 -8.94
N LEU A 286 -9.70 18.17 -9.28
CA LEU A 286 -9.39 19.34 -10.10
C LEU A 286 -8.52 20.39 -9.41
N ASP A 287 -8.60 20.51 -8.08
CA ASP A 287 -7.74 21.36 -7.25
C ASP A 287 -7.41 20.68 -5.92
N VAL A 288 -6.22 20.12 -5.82
CA VAL A 288 -5.75 19.43 -4.61
C VAL A 288 -5.70 20.36 -3.38
N ASN A 289 -5.62 21.68 -3.56
CA ASN A 289 -5.63 22.63 -2.45
C ASN A 289 -7.05 22.80 -1.85
N ASP A 290 -8.11 22.53 -2.63
CA ASP A 290 -9.49 22.50 -2.15
C ASP A 290 -9.82 21.19 -1.41
N LEU A 291 -8.98 20.15 -1.55
CA LEU A 291 -9.17 18.88 -0.85
C LEU A 291 -8.77 18.99 0.62
N GLY A 292 -9.60 18.44 1.49
CA GLY A 292 -9.35 18.25 2.91
C GLY A 292 -9.77 16.85 3.34
N PHE A 293 -9.32 16.43 4.51
CA PHE A 293 -9.81 15.20 5.14
C PHE A 293 -9.97 15.40 6.63
N PHE A 294 -10.72 14.50 7.25
CA PHE A 294 -10.74 14.32 8.70
C PHE A 294 -10.81 12.83 9.03
N GLY A 295 -10.11 12.43 10.10
CA GLY A 295 -10.18 11.06 10.62
C GLY A 295 -11.59 10.74 11.13
N PHE A 296 -11.92 9.45 11.25
CA PHE A 296 -13.18 9.08 11.92
C PHE A 296 -13.21 9.74 13.30
N PRO A 297 -14.31 10.45 13.67
CA PRO A 297 -14.33 11.22 14.92
C PRO A 297 -14.13 10.33 16.15
N GLY A 298 -13.07 10.59 16.89
CA GLY A 298 -12.71 9.81 18.08
C GLY A 298 -11.81 8.61 17.82
N THR A 299 -11.37 8.38 16.59
CA THR A 299 -10.47 7.26 16.26
C THR A 299 -9.12 7.37 16.97
N ASP A 300 -8.57 6.25 17.36
CA ASP A 300 -7.19 6.05 17.81
C ASP A 300 -6.35 5.26 16.80
N GLY A 301 -6.88 5.01 15.60
CA GLY A 301 -6.24 4.25 14.54
C GLY A 301 -6.36 4.88 13.15
N VAL A 302 -5.46 4.47 12.28
CA VAL A 302 -5.46 4.78 10.85
C VAL A 302 -4.91 3.60 10.06
N VAL A 303 -5.58 3.22 8.97
CA VAL A 303 -5.09 2.16 8.10
C VAL A 303 -3.88 2.64 7.31
N GLY A 304 -2.86 1.78 7.27
CA GLY A 304 -1.67 1.93 6.44
C GLY A 304 -1.47 0.70 5.55
N ALA A 305 -1.88 0.79 4.29
CA ALA A 305 -1.66 -0.26 3.30
C ALA A 305 -0.28 -0.10 2.65
N VAL A 306 0.51 -1.17 2.63
CA VAL A 306 1.91 -1.14 2.13
C VAL A 306 2.02 -1.94 0.85
N ASP A 307 2.60 -1.33 -0.18
CA ASP A 307 3.02 -2.05 -1.38
C ASP A 307 4.49 -2.47 -1.25
N TYR A 308 4.73 -3.74 -1.51
CA TYR A 308 6.02 -4.40 -1.36
C TYR A 308 6.58 -4.83 -2.71
N ALA A 309 7.89 -4.69 -2.88
CA ALA A 309 8.62 -5.21 -4.03
C ALA A 309 9.19 -6.60 -3.70
N VAL A 310 8.81 -7.61 -4.46
CA VAL A 310 9.33 -8.98 -4.34
C VAL A 310 10.16 -9.37 -5.57
N VAL A 311 11.19 -10.20 -5.38
CA VAL A 311 11.95 -10.82 -6.45
C VAL A 311 11.43 -12.23 -6.67
N THR A 312 11.11 -12.58 -7.90
CA THR A 312 10.68 -13.94 -8.23
C THR A 312 11.85 -14.94 -8.15
N LYS A 313 11.59 -16.19 -7.79
CA LYS A 313 12.63 -17.20 -7.55
C LYS A 313 13.43 -17.55 -8.80
N GLU A 314 12.73 -17.69 -9.92
CA GLU A 314 13.32 -18.01 -11.21
C GLU A 314 13.41 -16.76 -12.11
N ALA A 315 13.66 -15.60 -11.47
CA ALA A 315 13.82 -14.33 -12.19
C ALA A 315 14.88 -14.48 -13.29
N PRO A 316 14.59 -14.13 -14.55
CA PRO A 316 15.56 -14.20 -15.65
C PRO A 316 16.84 -13.42 -15.36
N HIS A 317 16.73 -12.33 -14.56
CA HIS A 317 17.85 -11.44 -14.25
C HIS A 317 17.96 -11.19 -12.74
N LEU A 318 18.16 -12.27 -11.96
CA LEU A 318 18.09 -12.27 -10.50
C LEU A 318 18.91 -11.16 -9.81
N ASN A 319 20.16 -10.95 -10.26
CA ASN A 319 21.03 -9.94 -9.63
C ASN A 319 20.55 -8.52 -9.89
N GLU A 320 20.09 -8.23 -11.09
CA GLU A 320 19.57 -6.94 -11.48
C GLU A 320 18.17 -6.70 -10.86
N ALA A 321 17.36 -7.74 -10.72
CA ALA A 321 16.10 -7.69 -9.97
C ALA A 321 16.33 -7.30 -8.51
N LYS A 322 17.33 -7.91 -7.85
CA LYS A 322 17.72 -7.53 -6.48
C LYS A 322 18.24 -6.09 -6.41
N GLN A 323 18.96 -5.60 -7.43
CA GLN A 323 19.38 -4.20 -7.50
C GLN A 323 18.18 -3.25 -7.60
N LEU A 324 17.17 -3.60 -8.39
CA LEU A 324 15.93 -2.81 -8.47
C LEU A 324 15.19 -2.80 -7.14
N VAL A 325 15.03 -3.96 -6.49
CA VAL A 325 14.37 -4.04 -5.18
C VAL A 325 15.13 -3.25 -4.11
N GLN A 326 16.47 -3.32 -4.09
CA GLN A 326 17.30 -2.50 -3.22
C GLN A 326 17.09 -1.00 -3.46
N TYR A 327 17.02 -0.58 -4.72
CA TYR A 327 16.76 0.80 -5.10
C TYR A 327 15.37 1.25 -4.63
N LEU A 328 14.32 0.45 -4.89
CA LEU A 328 12.95 0.76 -4.46
C LEU A 328 12.82 0.85 -2.93
N ALA A 329 13.55 0.03 -2.18
CA ALA A 329 13.64 0.10 -0.73
C ALA A 329 14.35 1.36 -0.22
N GLY A 330 15.18 2.00 -1.04
CA GLY A 330 16.00 3.15 -0.70
C GLY A 330 15.20 4.45 -0.57
N ALA A 331 15.71 5.37 0.26
CA ALA A 331 15.07 6.66 0.48
C ALA A 331 14.97 7.49 -0.83
N ASP A 332 15.98 7.45 -1.69
CA ASP A 332 16.02 8.24 -2.94
C ASP A 332 14.86 7.87 -3.89
N ALA A 333 14.59 6.57 -4.06
CA ALA A 333 13.48 6.10 -4.90
C ALA A 333 12.12 6.50 -4.31
N GLN A 334 11.98 6.35 -2.99
CA GLN A 334 10.76 6.72 -2.29
C GLN A 334 10.57 8.24 -2.24
N GLU A 335 11.63 9.04 -2.14
CA GLU A 335 11.55 10.50 -2.25
C GLU A 335 11.00 10.93 -3.61
N ILE A 336 11.44 10.29 -4.71
CA ILE A 336 10.89 10.53 -6.05
C ILE A 336 9.39 10.20 -6.06
N MET A 337 9.00 9.05 -5.49
CA MET A 337 7.60 8.62 -5.48
C MET A 337 6.70 9.57 -4.69
N VAL A 338 7.06 9.92 -3.45
CA VAL A 338 6.25 10.82 -2.61
C VAL A 338 6.23 12.26 -3.16
N GLY A 339 7.28 12.67 -3.86
CA GLY A 339 7.34 13.96 -4.55
C GLY A 339 6.31 14.10 -5.69
N GLN A 340 5.82 12.99 -6.23
CA GLN A 340 4.70 12.99 -7.18
C GLN A 340 3.34 13.21 -6.48
N GLY A 341 3.26 12.88 -5.18
CA GLY A 341 2.05 12.95 -4.35
C GLY A 341 1.29 11.63 -4.29
N GLY A 342 0.29 11.57 -3.42
CA GLY A 342 -0.63 10.45 -3.29
C GLY A 342 -0.14 9.32 -2.39
N PHE A 343 1.16 9.19 -2.18
CA PHE A 343 1.75 8.10 -1.42
C PHE A 343 2.68 8.60 -0.33
N LEU A 344 2.90 7.74 0.66
CA LEU A 344 3.77 7.98 1.78
C LEU A 344 4.96 7.02 1.69
N ALA A 345 6.11 7.45 2.20
CA ALA A 345 7.28 6.60 2.25
C ALA A 345 7.18 5.59 3.39
N THR A 346 7.69 4.40 3.13
CA THR A 346 7.94 3.38 4.15
C THR A 346 9.32 3.54 4.78
N ASN A 347 10.28 4.13 4.05
CA ASN A 347 11.65 4.32 4.51
C ASN A 347 11.77 5.57 5.39
N LEU A 348 12.25 5.39 6.62
CA LEU A 348 12.44 6.44 7.62
C LEU A 348 13.43 7.54 7.21
N GLY A 349 14.25 7.31 6.19
CA GLY A 349 15.22 8.26 5.67
C GLY A 349 14.62 9.34 4.74
N VAL A 350 13.36 9.19 4.31
CA VAL A 350 12.71 10.17 3.44
C VAL A 350 12.37 11.44 4.24
N PRO A 351 12.86 12.61 3.83
CA PRO A 351 12.61 13.83 4.59
C PRO A 351 11.16 14.32 4.43
N SER A 352 10.61 14.92 5.50
CA SER A 352 9.24 15.46 5.46
C SER A 352 9.04 16.58 4.42
N SER A 353 10.12 17.22 3.96
CA SER A 353 10.10 18.22 2.89
C SER A 353 9.86 17.65 1.49
N ALA A 354 9.96 16.33 1.32
CA ALA A 354 9.71 15.66 0.04
C ALA A 354 8.22 15.60 -0.31
N TYR A 355 7.35 15.65 0.71
CA TYR A 355 5.91 15.50 0.54
C TYR A 355 5.24 16.78 0.02
N LYS A 356 4.23 16.62 -0.82
CA LYS A 356 3.30 17.70 -1.16
C LYS A 356 2.51 18.15 0.08
N PRO A 357 2.03 19.39 0.12
CA PRO A 357 1.38 19.93 1.33
C PRO A 357 0.23 19.07 1.86
N ILE A 358 -0.63 18.54 0.97
CA ILE A 358 -1.77 17.70 1.38
C ILE A 358 -1.30 16.34 1.93
N ASP A 359 -0.33 15.69 1.28
CA ASP A 359 0.19 14.40 1.71
C ASP A 359 0.95 14.54 3.04
N LYS A 360 1.64 15.69 3.23
CA LYS A 360 2.25 16.01 4.53
C LYS A 360 1.21 16.09 5.64
N THR A 361 0.00 16.60 5.39
CA THR A 361 -1.05 16.61 6.42
C THR A 361 -1.51 15.20 6.79
N VAL A 362 -1.49 14.26 5.84
CA VAL A 362 -1.76 12.83 6.12
C VAL A 362 -0.65 12.23 6.98
N VAL A 363 0.63 12.46 6.62
CA VAL A 363 1.78 12.03 7.44
C VAL A 363 1.70 12.59 8.84
N ASP A 364 1.42 13.90 8.98
CA ASP A 364 1.31 14.56 10.28
C ASP A 364 0.15 13.98 11.12
N PHE A 365 -0.98 13.62 10.49
CA PHE A 365 -2.10 12.95 11.16
C PHE A 365 -1.71 11.53 11.63
N MET A 366 -1.11 10.73 10.76
CA MET A 366 -0.66 9.37 11.10
C MET A 366 0.43 9.37 12.18
N GLY A 367 1.21 10.43 12.29
CA GLY A 367 2.27 10.60 13.30
C GLY A 367 1.80 11.21 14.63
N GLN A 368 0.51 11.52 14.80
CA GLN A 368 0.01 12.10 16.05
C GLN A 368 0.11 11.12 17.21
N ALA A 369 0.40 11.67 18.40
CA ALA A 369 0.39 10.88 19.63
C ALA A 369 -1.03 10.33 19.89
N GLY A 370 -1.12 9.01 20.09
CA GLY A 370 -2.38 8.31 20.30
C GLY A 370 -3.03 7.76 19.02
N ILE A 371 -2.43 7.99 17.84
CA ILE A 371 -2.85 7.32 16.61
C ILE A 371 -1.96 6.10 16.36
N THR A 372 -2.58 4.94 16.23
CA THR A 372 -1.92 3.68 15.87
C THR A 372 -2.07 3.46 14.36
N ILE A 373 -0.97 3.22 13.67
CA ILE A 373 -1.01 2.76 12.28
C ILE A 373 -1.32 1.25 12.30
N VAL A 374 -2.48 0.90 11.79
CA VAL A 374 -2.99 -0.48 11.72
C VAL A 374 -2.82 -0.99 10.30
N PRO A 375 -2.38 -2.23 10.08
CA PRO A 375 -2.37 -2.83 8.76
C PRO A 375 -3.78 -2.81 8.13
N ASP A 376 -3.82 -2.98 6.83
CA ASP A 376 -5.06 -3.17 6.09
C ASP A 376 -5.62 -4.55 6.40
N LEU A 377 -6.86 -4.62 6.86
CA LEU A 377 -7.48 -5.82 7.41
C LEU A 377 -7.59 -6.94 6.38
N ASP A 378 -8.12 -6.62 5.21
CA ASP A 378 -8.36 -7.61 4.17
C ASP A 378 -7.06 -8.00 3.44
N ASP A 379 -6.10 -7.11 3.32
CA ASP A 379 -4.76 -7.41 2.82
C ASP A 379 -3.94 -8.29 3.78
N THR A 380 -4.22 -8.18 5.07
CA THR A 380 -3.53 -8.94 6.13
C THR A 380 -4.09 -10.34 6.28
N ILE A 381 -5.42 -10.49 6.37
CA ILE A 381 -6.06 -11.81 6.47
C ILE A 381 -5.99 -12.53 5.13
N GLY A 382 -6.29 -11.85 4.03
CA GLY A 382 -6.12 -12.33 2.66
C GLY A 382 -6.97 -13.53 2.27
N GLY A 383 -6.56 -14.18 1.17
CA GLY A 383 -7.10 -15.45 0.71
C GLY A 383 -8.61 -15.46 0.45
N GLN A 384 -9.27 -16.56 0.78
CA GLN A 384 -10.72 -16.70 0.61
C GLN A 384 -11.50 -15.78 1.55
N TRP A 385 -10.93 -15.43 2.71
CA TRP A 385 -11.58 -14.51 3.64
C TRP A 385 -11.74 -13.13 3.02
N GLN A 386 -10.70 -12.59 2.38
CA GLN A 386 -10.72 -11.28 1.71
C GLN A 386 -11.85 -11.19 0.67
N THR A 387 -11.95 -12.17 -0.22
CA THR A 387 -13.01 -12.20 -1.24
C THR A 387 -14.40 -12.34 -0.61
N THR A 388 -14.52 -13.15 0.45
CA THR A 388 -15.76 -13.27 1.22
C THR A 388 -16.14 -11.94 1.86
N PHE A 389 -15.19 -11.22 2.46
CA PHE A 389 -15.43 -9.92 3.09
C PHE A 389 -15.98 -8.93 2.05
N TRP A 390 -15.33 -8.79 0.92
CA TRP A 390 -15.78 -7.90 -0.15
C TRP A 390 -17.19 -8.23 -0.65
N ASP A 391 -17.49 -9.49 -0.87
CA ASP A 391 -18.82 -9.93 -1.34
C ASP A 391 -19.91 -9.71 -0.27
N GLN A 392 -19.61 -9.96 1.00
CA GLN A 392 -20.54 -9.75 2.10
C GLN A 392 -20.82 -8.26 2.34
N LEU A 393 -19.83 -7.39 2.18
CA LEU A 393 -20.05 -5.95 2.26
C LEU A 393 -20.96 -5.44 1.14
N LYS A 394 -20.82 -5.93 -0.09
CA LYS A 394 -21.75 -5.63 -1.19
C LYS A 394 -23.20 -5.99 -0.85
N LEU A 395 -23.41 -7.15 -0.22
CA LEU A 395 -24.74 -7.56 0.25
C LEU A 395 -25.27 -6.58 1.30
N LEU A 396 -24.44 -6.20 2.30
CA LEU A 396 -24.84 -5.25 3.34
C LEU A 396 -25.20 -3.87 2.77
N TRP A 397 -24.46 -3.36 1.81
CA TRP A 397 -24.75 -2.09 1.14
C TRP A 397 -26.02 -2.14 0.29
N THR A 398 -26.37 -3.31 -0.24
CA THR A 398 -27.56 -3.48 -1.10
C THR A 398 -28.82 -3.73 -0.29
N ASP A 399 -28.73 -4.45 0.80
CA ASP A 399 -29.83 -4.76 1.74
C ASP A 399 -29.38 -4.52 3.19
N PRO A 400 -29.35 -3.24 3.64
CA PRO A 400 -28.86 -2.88 4.96
C PRO A 400 -29.87 -3.18 6.06
N SER A 401 -30.25 -4.44 6.24
CA SER A 401 -31.14 -4.88 7.32
C SER A 401 -30.35 -5.55 8.45
N THR A 402 -30.90 -5.52 9.67
CA THR A 402 -30.33 -6.26 10.80
C THR A 402 -30.18 -7.76 10.48
N SER A 403 -31.09 -8.34 9.69
CA SER A 403 -31.01 -9.74 9.29
C SER A 403 -29.82 -10.00 8.37
N THR A 404 -29.63 -9.14 7.37
CA THR A 404 -28.49 -9.21 6.44
C THR A 404 -27.18 -8.97 7.21
N MET A 405 -27.12 -7.98 8.06
CA MET A 405 -25.93 -7.72 8.91
C MET A 405 -25.52 -8.97 9.70
N ASN A 406 -26.46 -9.63 10.39
CA ASN A 406 -26.15 -10.83 11.14
C ASN A 406 -25.65 -11.97 10.23
N SER A 407 -26.28 -12.16 9.05
CA SER A 407 -25.83 -13.15 8.08
C SER A 407 -24.42 -12.86 7.53
N VAL A 408 -24.10 -11.60 7.32
CA VAL A 408 -22.77 -11.11 6.93
C VAL A 408 -21.73 -11.48 8.00
N LEU A 409 -22.00 -11.15 9.26
CA LEU A 409 -21.10 -11.43 10.38
C LEU A 409 -20.89 -12.95 10.57
N ASP A 410 -21.95 -13.75 10.44
CA ASP A 410 -21.87 -15.21 10.50
C ASP A 410 -21.00 -15.78 9.34
N ALA A 411 -21.14 -15.22 8.13
CA ALA A 411 -20.33 -15.64 6.98
C ALA A 411 -18.85 -15.26 7.17
N LEU A 412 -18.56 -14.05 7.68
CA LEU A 412 -17.20 -13.61 8.00
C LEU A 412 -16.58 -14.48 9.08
N GLN A 413 -17.33 -14.82 10.12
CA GLN A 413 -16.88 -15.72 11.18
C GLN A 413 -16.51 -17.10 10.62
N ALA A 414 -17.36 -17.67 9.78
CA ALA A 414 -17.12 -18.98 9.16
C ALA A 414 -15.87 -18.95 8.27
N ALA A 415 -15.70 -17.90 7.47
CA ALA A 415 -14.52 -17.72 6.62
C ALA A 415 -13.25 -17.52 7.45
N ALA A 416 -13.30 -16.75 8.55
CA ALA A 416 -12.16 -16.53 9.44
C ALA A 416 -11.72 -17.86 10.11
N ILE A 417 -12.66 -18.68 10.57
CA ILE A 417 -12.35 -20.01 11.13
C ILE A 417 -11.67 -20.91 10.08
N GLN A 418 -12.14 -20.85 8.83
CA GLN A 418 -11.56 -21.64 7.74
C GLN A 418 -10.15 -21.19 7.38
N GLN A 419 -9.89 -19.87 7.38
CA GLN A 419 -8.63 -19.25 6.94
C GLN A 419 -7.57 -19.25 8.04
N GLN A 420 -7.95 -18.91 9.27
CA GLN A 420 -7.05 -18.63 10.38
C GLN A 420 -7.08 -19.72 11.49
N GLY A 421 -8.08 -20.61 11.44
CA GLY A 421 -8.32 -21.60 12.49
C GLY A 421 -9.15 -21.05 13.66
N THR A 422 -9.26 -21.84 14.74
CA THR A 422 -10.02 -21.50 15.98
C THR A 422 -9.08 -21.17 17.12
#